data_5b9580743c4f5421367faf831034517d
#
_entry.id   5b9580743c4f5421367faf831034517d
#
_cell.length_a   1.000
_cell.length_b   1.000
_cell.length_c   1.000
_cell.angle_alpha   90.00
_cell.angle_beta   90.00
_cell.angle_gamma   90.00
#
_symmetry.space_group_name_H-M   'P 1'
#
loop_
_entity.id
_entity.type
_entity.pdbx_description
1 polymer ?
#
loop_
_entity_poly.entity_id
_entity_poly.type
_entity_poly.pdbx_seq_one_letter_code
_entity_poly.pdbx_strand_id
1 'polypeptide(L)'
;MYKSILLAADGSENSLRSAKEVLNFIDDNTIVTILTVVDVEESKTDVLHGKQSSSLTNEREDKLSHITELFVEHNVKYEMKIAHGVPADTVVSVANSGEFQAIVLGTRGLNSLQEMVLGSVSHKVAKRSEIPVVIVK
;
A
#
# COMPACT_ATOMS: atom_id res chain seq x y z
N MET A 1 19.67 -6.08 -5.95
CA MET A 1 18.25 -5.97 -5.53
C MET A 1 18.01 -4.65 -4.82
N TYR A 2 16.77 -4.19 -4.77
CA TYR A 2 16.41 -2.98 -4.04
C TYR A 2 16.62 -3.17 -2.53
N LYS A 3 17.06 -2.12 -1.86
CA LYS A 3 17.23 -2.13 -0.39
C LYS A 3 15.98 -1.66 0.34
N SER A 4 15.17 -0.83 -0.29
CA SER A 4 13.92 -0.30 0.29
C SER A 4 12.83 -0.24 -0.76
N ILE A 5 11.73 -0.92 -0.49
CA ILE A 5 10.56 -0.96 -1.38
C ILE A 5 9.35 -0.46 -0.61
N LEU A 6 8.58 0.41 -1.25
CA LEU A 6 7.28 0.83 -0.75
C LEU A 6 6.20 -0.03 -1.40
N LEU A 7 5.38 -0.67 -0.60
CA LEU A 7 4.21 -1.42 -1.05
C LEU A 7 2.95 -0.68 -0.61
N ALA A 8 2.23 -0.12 -1.57
CA ALA A 8 0.94 0.50 -1.27
C ALA A 8 -0.14 -0.59 -1.25
N ALA A 9 -0.83 -0.71 -0.12
CA ALA A 9 -1.78 -1.79 0.10
C ALA A 9 -3.03 -1.29 0.83
N ASP A 10 -4.18 -1.82 0.46
CA ASP A 10 -5.47 -1.46 1.07
C ASP A 10 -6.22 -2.68 1.63
N GLY A 11 -5.60 -3.86 1.59
CA GLY A 11 -6.20 -5.10 2.05
C GLY A 11 -7.01 -5.83 1.00
N SER A 12 -7.06 -5.34 -0.24
CA SER A 12 -7.75 -6.01 -1.35
C SER A 12 -6.96 -7.23 -1.83
N GLU A 13 -7.62 -8.08 -2.63
CA GLU A 13 -6.94 -9.19 -3.30
C GLU A 13 -5.83 -8.69 -4.22
N ASN A 14 -6.04 -7.55 -4.87
CA ASN A 14 -5.04 -6.97 -5.75
C ASN A 14 -3.80 -6.53 -4.96
N SER A 15 -3.96 -6.00 -3.74
CA SER A 15 -2.80 -5.67 -2.91
C SER A 15 -2.08 -6.92 -2.41
N LEU A 16 -2.78 -8.03 -2.17
CA LEU A 16 -2.13 -9.30 -1.86
C LEU A 16 -1.30 -9.81 -3.04
N ARG A 17 -1.84 -9.73 -4.27
CA ARG A 17 -1.07 -10.07 -5.47
C ARG A 17 0.16 -9.18 -5.61
N SER A 18 0.03 -7.90 -5.29
CA SER A 18 1.15 -6.95 -5.30
C SER A 18 2.24 -7.37 -4.31
N ALA A 19 1.83 -7.78 -3.11
CA ALA A 19 2.76 -8.28 -2.10
C ALA A 19 3.50 -9.53 -2.56
N LYS A 20 2.81 -10.44 -3.23
CA LYS A 20 3.44 -11.64 -3.82
C LYS A 20 4.49 -11.27 -4.87
N GLU A 21 4.19 -10.27 -5.68
CA GLU A 21 5.12 -9.79 -6.70
C GLU A 21 6.37 -9.18 -6.09
N VAL A 22 6.25 -8.50 -4.95
CA VAL A 22 7.38 -7.93 -4.22
C VAL A 22 8.47 -8.97 -3.95
N LEU A 23 8.08 -10.22 -3.69
CA LEU A 23 9.03 -11.31 -3.41
C LEU A 23 10.03 -11.52 -4.54
N ASN A 24 9.70 -11.11 -5.77
CA ASN A 24 10.59 -11.23 -6.93
C ASN A 24 11.64 -10.12 -7.02
N PHE A 25 11.53 -9.09 -6.20
CA PHE A 25 12.40 -7.90 -6.25
C PHE A 25 13.28 -7.72 -5.01
N ILE A 26 13.28 -8.68 -4.10
CA ILE A 26 13.91 -8.50 -2.80
C ILE A 26 14.98 -9.57 -2.53
N ASP A 27 15.86 -9.24 -1.60
CA ASP A 27 16.81 -10.17 -1.01
C ASP A 27 16.74 -10.06 0.52
N ASP A 28 17.68 -10.70 1.23
CA ASP A 28 17.69 -10.74 2.70
C ASP A 28 17.92 -9.37 3.34
N ASN A 29 18.40 -8.40 2.57
CA ASN A 29 18.72 -7.06 3.08
C ASN A 29 17.63 -6.03 2.74
N THR A 30 16.62 -6.42 1.97
CA THR A 30 15.54 -5.52 1.60
C THR A 30 14.56 -5.30 2.75
N ILE A 31 14.19 -4.06 2.99
CA ILE A 31 13.09 -3.71 3.90
C ILE A 31 11.92 -3.26 3.05
N VAL A 32 10.77 -3.89 3.27
CA VAL A 32 9.52 -3.52 2.59
C VAL A 32 8.67 -2.71 3.57
N THR A 33 8.29 -1.51 3.17
CA THR A 33 7.35 -0.71 3.95
C THR A 33 5.96 -0.86 3.35
N ILE A 34 5.05 -1.42 4.13
CA ILE A 34 3.64 -1.56 3.74
C ILE A 34 2.94 -0.27 4.11
N LEU A 35 2.54 0.50 3.11
CA LEU A 35 1.83 1.76 3.30
C LEU A 35 0.34 1.56 3.08
N THR A 36 -0.46 1.90 4.07
CA THR A 36 -1.90 2.02 3.89
C THR A 36 -2.31 3.45 4.17
N VAL A 37 -3.16 4.01 3.33
CA VAL A 37 -3.63 5.39 3.47
C VAL A 37 -5.07 5.37 3.93
N VAL A 38 -5.31 6.06 5.03
CA VAL A 38 -6.66 6.28 5.55
C VAL A 38 -7.18 7.54 4.89
N ASP A 39 -8.24 7.38 4.08
CA ASP A 39 -8.89 8.51 3.45
C ASP A 39 -9.53 9.40 4.52
N VAL A 40 -9.22 10.69 4.49
CA VAL A 40 -9.73 11.66 5.47
C VAL A 40 -11.26 11.68 5.47
N GLU A 41 -11.89 11.56 4.30
CA GLU A 41 -13.35 11.55 4.20
C GLU A 41 -13.96 10.28 4.81
N GLU A 42 -13.38 9.11 4.54
CA GLU A 42 -13.78 7.85 5.18
C GLU A 42 -13.60 7.91 6.69
N SER A 43 -12.45 8.44 7.15
CA SER A 43 -12.13 8.56 8.56
C SER A 43 -13.15 9.46 9.28
N LYS A 44 -13.55 10.57 8.67
CA LYS A 44 -14.59 11.45 9.21
C LYS A 44 -15.94 10.74 9.30
N THR A 45 -16.31 10.00 8.27
CA THR A 45 -17.55 9.23 8.23
C THR A 45 -17.55 8.17 9.32
N ASP A 46 -16.47 7.45 9.49
CA ASP A 46 -16.32 6.41 10.51
C ASP A 46 -16.43 7.00 11.94
N VAL A 47 -15.81 8.14 12.18
CA VAL A 47 -15.89 8.83 13.46
C VAL A 47 -17.33 9.26 13.74
N LEU A 48 -18.05 9.77 12.73
CA LEU A 48 -19.45 10.15 12.85
C LEU A 48 -20.35 8.95 13.17
N HIS A 49 -19.95 7.75 12.77
CA HIS A 49 -20.64 6.50 13.09
C HIS A 49 -20.17 5.85 14.39
N GLY A 50 -19.39 6.56 15.20
CA GLY A 50 -18.97 6.13 16.52
C GLY A 50 -17.75 5.23 16.61
N LYS A 51 -17.01 5.06 15.54
CA LYS A 51 -15.76 4.29 15.55
C LYS A 51 -14.64 5.14 16.12
N GLN A 52 -13.82 4.53 16.98
CA GLN A 52 -12.65 5.17 17.56
C GLN A 52 -11.41 4.94 16.69
N SER A 53 -10.43 5.86 16.78
CA SER A 53 -9.19 5.78 16.00
C SER A 53 -8.44 4.46 16.18
N SER A 54 -8.39 3.94 17.41
CA SER A 54 -7.73 2.67 17.72
C SER A 54 -8.43 1.48 17.04
N SER A 55 -9.76 1.50 16.99
CA SER A 55 -10.56 0.51 16.27
C SER A 55 -10.26 0.51 14.79
N LEU A 56 -10.19 1.70 14.18
CA LEU A 56 -9.90 1.85 12.76
C LEU A 56 -8.51 1.33 12.40
N THR A 57 -7.52 1.60 13.25
CA THR A 57 -6.15 1.08 13.06
C THR A 57 -6.14 -0.44 13.12
N ASN A 58 -6.82 -1.04 14.09
CA ASN A 58 -6.91 -2.49 14.23
C ASN A 58 -7.61 -3.14 13.04
N GLU A 59 -8.68 -2.54 12.54
CA GLU A 59 -9.38 -3.03 11.35
C GLU A 59 -8.47 -3.03 10.12
N ARG A 60 -7.64 -2.02 9.96
CA ARG A 60 -6.72 -1.93 8.84
C ARG A 60 -5.59 -2.93 8.96
N GLU A 61 -5.05 -3.14 10.16
CA GLU A 61 -4.06 -4.19 10.39
C GLU A 61 -4.65 -5.57 10.09
N ASP A 62 -5.90 -5.82 10.46
CA ASP A 62 -6.58 -7.07 10.17
C ASP A 62 -6.76 -7.28 8.66
N LYS A 63 -7.11 -6.24 7.91
CA LYS A 63 -7.22 -6.32 6.44
C LYS A 63 -5.88 -6.63 5.78
N LEU A 64 -4.79 -6.20 6.38
CA LEU A 64 -3.44 -6.42 5.86
C LEU A 64 -2.81 -7.71 6.37
N SER A 65 -3.49 -8.46 7.21
CA SER A 65 -2.94 -9.66 7.86
C SER A 65 -2.45 -10.71 6.85
N HIS A 66 -3.13 -10.87 5.71
CA HIS A 66 -2.68 -11.80 4.67
C HIS A 66 -1.32 -11.43 4.10
N ILE A 67 -1.05 -10.12 4.00
CA ILE A 67 0.24 -9.63 3.51
C ILE A 67 1.31 -9.83 4.57
N THR A 68 1.05 -9.49 5.82
CA THR A 68 2.03 -9.66 6.89
C THR A 68 2.33 -11.12 7.15
N GLU A 69 1.33 -12.00 7.09
CA GLU A 69 1.54 -13.44 7.18
C GLU A 69 2.42 -13.96 6.05
N LEU A 70 2.17 -13.51 4.83
CA LEU A 70 2.99 -13.87 3.66
C LEU A 70 4.45 -13.47 3.88
N PHE A 71 4.68 -12.27 4.38
CA PHE A 71 6.04 -11.76 4.60
C PHE A 71 6.74 -12.50 5.74
N VAL A 72 6.03 -12.82 6.82
CA VAL A 72 6.60 -13.64 7.91
C VAL A 72 6.99 -15.02 7.38
N GLU A 73 6.12 -15.65 6.61
CA GLU A 73 6.36 -16.96 6.02
C GLU A 73 7.62 -17.00 5.13
N HIS A 74 7.88 -15.91 4.41
CA HIS A 74 9.03 -15.81 3.51
C HIS A 74 10.22 -15.07 4.12
N ASN A 75 10.21 -14.82 5.42
CA ASN A 75 11.28 -14.14 6.15
C ASN A 75 11.61 -12.74 5.60
N VAL A 76 10.60 -12.04 5.12
CA VAL A 76 10.74 -10.68 4.61
C VAL A 76 10.82 -9.70 5.77
N LYS A 77 11.79 -8.80 5.73
CA LYS A 77 11.85 -7.67 6.68
C LYS A 77 10.85 -6.62 6.24
N TYR A 78 9.88 -6.31 7.06
CA TYR A 78 8.87 -5.32 6.72
C TYR A 78 8.55 -4.37 7.86
N GLU A 79 8.03 -3.22 7.51
CA GLU A 79 7.50 -2.22 8.42
C GLU A 79 6.12 -1.81 7.93
N MET A 80 5.25 -1.42 8.85
CA MET A 80 3.92 -0.90 8.52
C MET A 80 3.88 0.60 8.73
N LYS A 81 3.30 1.30 7.76
CA LYS A 81 3.10 2.75 7.83
C LYS A 81 1.66 3.08 7.49
N ILE A 82 0.99 3.77 8.41
CA ILE A 82 -0.37 4.25 8.20
C ILE A 82 -0.30 5.77 8.04
N ALA A 83 -0.80 6.26 6.91
CA ALA A 83 -0.85 7.69 6.63
C ALA A 83 -2.30 8.11 6.42
N HIS A 84 -2.58 9.37 6.68
CA HIS A 84 -3.91 9.96 6.53
C HIS A 84 -3.87 11.02 5.45
N GLY A 85 -4.87 11.04 4.59
CA GLY A 85 -4.96 12.03 3.53
C GLY A 85 -5.72 11.52 2.31
N VAL A 86 -5.56 12.22 1.21
CA VAL A 86 -6.08 11.78 -0.09
C VAL A 86 -5.18 10.65 -0.59
N PRO A 87 -5.71 9.46 -0.85
CA PRO A 87 -4.88 8.28 -1.13
C PRO A 87 -3.83 8.49 -2.22
N ALA A 88 -4.22 8.96 -3.39
CA ALA A 88 -3.28 9.13 -4.50
C ALA A 88 -2.16 10.11 -4.17
N ASP A 89 -2.50 11.27 -3.64
CA ASP A 89 -1.52 12.32 -3.29
C ASP A 89 -0.59 11.86 -2.17
N THR A 90 -1.13 11.14 -1.19
CA THR A 90 -0.36 10.66 -0.05
C THR A 90 0.65 9.59 -0.48
N VAL A 91 0.22 8.64 -1.32
CA VAL A 91 1.12 7.61 -1.85
C VAL A 91 2.26 8.24 -2.65
N VAL A 92 1.96 9.20 -3.52
CA VAL A 92 2.99 9.92 -4.30
C VAL A 92 3.97 10.65 -3.37
N SER A 93 3.47 11.35 -2.38
CA SER A 93 4.31 12.07 -1.42
C SER A 93 5.27 11.14 -0.69
N VAL A 94 4.77 10.00 -0.20
CA VAL A 94 5.61 9.00 0.48
C VAL A 94 6.62 8.37 -0.48
N ALA A 95 6.20 8.02 -1.68
CA ALA A 95 7.10 7.46 -2.70
C ALA A 95 8.26 8.40 -3.03
N ASN A 96 7.98 9.70 -3.08
CA ASN A 96 8.98 10.72 -3.47
C ASN A 96 9.75 11.31 -2.27
N SER A 97 9.62 10.70 -1.08
CA SER A 97 10.29 11.19 0.14
C SER A 97 11.81 11.03 0.14
N GLY A 98 12.34 10.20 -0.76
CA GLY A 98 13.76 9.87 -0.80
C GLY A 98 14.13 8.63 0.01
N GLU A 99 13.16 8.03 0.69
CA GLU A 99 13.40 6.85 1.53
C GLU A 99 13.28 5.52 0.78
N PHE A 100 12.70 5.52 -0.40
CA PHE A 100 12.39 4.30 -1.14
C PHE A 100 13.03 4.29 -2.52
N GLN A 101 13.42 3.11 -2.98
CA GLN A 101 14.05 2.91 -4.30
C GLN A 101 13.06 2.49 -5.37
N ALA A 102 11.93 1.93 -4.97
CA ALA A 102 10.87 1.52 -5.88
C ALA A 102 9.54 1.46 -5.13
N ILE A 103 8.44 1.57 -5.88
CA ILE A 103 7.10 1.38 -5.33
C ILE A 103 6.39 0.29 -6.11
N VAL A 104 5.68 -0.57 -5.39
CA VAL A 104 4.83 -1.62 -5.94
C VAL A 104 3.40 -1.36 -5.48
N LEU A 105 2.46 -1.42 -6.39
CA LEU A 105 1.04 -1.27 -6.07
C LEU A 105 0.19 -2.00 -7.10
N GLY A 106 -1.07 -2.24 -6.74
CA GLY A 106 -2.03 -2.85 -7.64
C GLY A 106 -2.72 -1.83 -8.54
N THR A 107 -3.34 -2.32 -9.60
CA THR A 107 -4.14 -1.48 -10.50
C THR A 107 -5.47 -1.07 -9.91
N ARG A 108 -5.96 -1.80 -8.87
CA ARG A 108 -7.28 -1.62 -8.26
C ARG A 108 -7.20 -1.63 -6.74
N GLY A 109 -8.15 -0.96 -6.11
CA GLY A 109 -8.35 -1.05 -4.66
C GLY A 109 -9.68 -1.72 -4.33
N LEU A 110 -10.10 -1.59 -3.09
CA LEU A 110 -11.35 -2.18 -2.58
C LEU A 110 -12.60 -1.66 -3.29
N ASN A 111 -12.58 -0.42 -3.73
CA ASN A 111 -13.75 0.26 -4.30
C ASN A 111 -13.68 0.45 -5.82
N SER A 112 -12.79 -0.25 -6.50
CA SER A 112 -12.61 -0.05 -7.93
C SER A 112 -13.67 -0.80 -8.75
N LEU A 113 -14.11 -0.17 -9.84
CA LEU A 113 -14.95 -0.78 -10.85
C LEU A 113 -14.11 -1.69 -11.73
N GLN A 114 -14.69 -2.79 -12.17
CA GLN A 114 -13.99 -3.94 -12.74
C GLN A 114 -13.26 -3.71 -14.06
N GLU A 115 -13.55 -2.65 -14.78
CA GLU A 115 -13.07 -2.49 -16.17
C GLU A 115 -11.99 -1.43 -16.35
N MET A 116 -11.51 -0.82 -15.28
CA MET A 116 -10.46 0.20 -15.38
C MET A 116 -9.10 -0.46 -15.55
N VAL A 117 -8.37 -0.07 -16.57
CA VAL A 117 -7.01 -0.55 -16.81
C VAL A 117 -6.08 -0.11 -15.68
N LEU A 118 -6.23 1.13 -15.24
CA LEU A 118 -5.53 1.66 -14.06
C LEU A 118 -6.53 2.37 -13.16
N GLY A 119 -6.45 2.12 -11.86
CA GLY A 119 -7.23 2.87 -10.87
C GLY A 119 -6.69 4.29 -10.70
N SER A 120 -7.43 5.13 -9.99
CA SER A 120 -7.04 6.53 -9.78
C SER A 120 -5.70 6.67 -9.07
N VAL A 121 -5.45 5.83 -8.07
CA VAL A 121 -4.17 5.86 -7.32
C VAL A 121 -3.02 5.40 -8.20
N SER A 122 -3.14 4.25 -8.84
CA SER A 122 -2.07 3.70 -9.68
C SER A 122 -1.75 4.62 -10.85
N HIS A 123 -2.76 5.23 -11.48
CA HIS A 123 -2.54 6.18 -12.58
C HIS A 123 -1.72 7.39 -12.10
N LYS A 124 -2.09 7.97 -10.99
CA LYS A 124 -1.41 9.15 -10.46
C LYS A 124 0.01 8.84 -10.00
N VAL A 125 0.20 7.69 -9.36
CA VAL A 125 1.53 7.23 -8.96
C VAL A 125 2.41 6.99 -10.18
N ALA A 126 1.90 6.31 -11.20
CA ALA A 126 2.64 6.08 -12.44
C ALA A 126 3.09 7.38 -13.09
N LYS A 127 2.25 8.41 -13.04
CA LYS A 127 2.53 9.71 -13.65
C LYS A 127 3.51 10.57 -12.84
N ARG A 128 3.43 10.53 -11.51
CA ARG A 128 4.11 11.49 -10.63
C ARG A 128 5.23 10.92 -9.78
N SER A 129 5.41 9.61 -9.72
CA SER A 129 6.48 9.01 -8.95
C SER A 129 7.83 9.34 -9.57
N GLU A 130 8.79 9.71 -8.71
CA GLU A 130 10.18 9.96 -9.11
C GLU A 130 11.01 8.67 -9.06
N ILE A 131 10.45 7.61 -8.49
CA ILE A 131 11.11 6.30 -8.40
C ILE A 131 10.39 5.29 -9.31
N PRO A 132 11.07 4.18 -9.67
CA PRO A 132 10.43 3.12 -10.47
C PRO A 132 9.13 2.61 -9.85
N VAL A 133 8.15 2.35 -10.70
CA VAL A 133 6.81 1.90 -10.29
C VAL A 133 6.53 0.55 -10.92
N VAL A 134 6.17 -0.42 -10.09
CA VAL A 134 5.68 -1.73 -10.55
C VAL A 134 4.18 -1.77 -10.27
N ILE A 135 3.40 -1.89 -11.32
CA ILE A 135 1.94 -1.96 -11.23
C ILE A 135 1.49 -3.40 -11.49
N VAL A 136 0.84 -3.99 -10.50
CA VAL A 136 0.41 -5.39 -10.53
C VAL A 136 -1.08 -5.46 -10.87
N LYS A 137 -1.39 -6.21 -11.90
CA LYS A 137 -2.77 -6.42 -12.35
C LYS A 137 -3.53 -7.43 -11.48
#